data_9e109437ac2f7ef34fad83831f2502c9
#
_entry.id   9e109437ac2f7ef34fad83831f2502c9
#
_cell.length_a   1.000
_cell.length_b   1.000
_cell.length_c   1.000
_cell.angle_alpha   90.00
_cell.angle_beta   90.00
_cell.angle_gamma   90.00
#
_symmetry.space_group_name_H-M   'P 1'
#
loop_
_entity.id
_entity.type
_entity.pdbx_description
1 polymer ?
#
loop_
_entity_poly.entity_id
_entity_poly.type
_entity_poly.pdbx_seq_one_letter_code
_entity_poly.pdbx_strand_id
1 'polypeptide(L)'
;MKRLMTGDEAIARGAYEAGVSYASAYPGTPSTEILENLSTYKEIYAEWAPNEKVAMESAIGASVAGLRSIVSMKHVGMNVAADPLFTWAYMGVNGGNVVVTADEPGMFSSQNEQDNRNYAKAAKLAMLEPADSQECVDMVKAAYELGEKFDCLLYTSPSPRDRQKSRMPSSA
;
A
#
# COMPACT_ATOMS: atom_id res chain seq x y z
N MET A 1 -11.65 11.24 18.77
CA MET A 1 -12.97 11.22 18.10
C MET A 1 -13.02 9.97 17.24
N LYS A 2 -14.04 9.10 17.39
CA LYS A 2 -14.18 7.91 16.51
C LYS A 2 -14.73 8.37 15.16
N ARG A 3 -14.11 7.94 14.06
CA ARG A 3 -14.54 8.20 12.68
C ARG A 3 -14.68 6.89 11.95
N LEU A 4 -15.76 6.71 11.21
CA LEU A 4 -15.92 5.58 10.29
C LEU A 4 -15.07 5.86 9.03
N MET A 5 -14.22 4.91 8.65
CA MET A 5 -13.31 5.03 7.51
C MET A 5 -13.33 3.74 6.70
N THR A 6 -13.16 3.84 5.39
CA THR A 6 -12.83 2.68 4.55
C THR A 6 -11.38 2.24 4.80
N GLY A 7 -10.98 1.05 4.35
CA GLY A 7 -9.60 0.61 4.43
C GLY A 7 -8.63 1.56 3.74
N ASP A 8 -8.99 2.05 2.55
CA ASP A 8 -8.16 2.98 1.77
C ASP A 8 -7.99 4.34 2.44
N GLU A 9 -9.07 4.89 3.02
CA GLU A 9 -8.99 6.11 3.85
C GLU A 9 -8.10 5.90 5.07
N ALA A 10 -8.19 4.73 5.70
CA ALA A 10 -7.41 4.39 6.88
C ALA A 10 -5.92 4.23 6.54
N ILE A 11 -5.58 3.58 5.43
CA ILE A 11 -4.19 3.48 4.94
C ILE A 11 -3.63 4.88 4.65
N ALA A 12 -4.37 5.72 3.92
CA ALA A 12 -3.96 7.09 3.64
C ALA A 12 -3.76 7.90 4.93
N ARG A 13 -4.64 7.72 5.91
CA ARG A 13 -4.52 8.36 7.22
C ARG A 13 -3.29 7.88 7.99
N GLY A 14 -3.03 6.59 8.02
CA GLY A 14 -1.84 5.99 8.65
C GLY A 14 -0.55 6.49 8.01
N ALA A 15 -0.50 6.57 6.68
CA ALA A 15 0.63 7.11 5.95
C ALA A 15 0.89 8.60 6.26
N TYR A 16 -0.17 9.41 6.32
CA TYR A 16 -0.05 10.81 6.74
C TYR A 16 0.50 10.95 8.17
N GLU A 17 -0.05 10.18 9.12
CA GLU A 17 0.42 10.20 10.51
C GLU A 17 1.85 9.67 10.66
N ALA A 18 2.28 8.77 9.77
CA ALA A 18 3.65 8.29 9.70
C ALA A 18 4.63 9.30 9.05
N GLY A 19 4.15 10.45 8.56
CA GLY A 19 5.01 11.46 7.94
C GLY A 19 5.47 11.12 6.53
N VAL A 20 4.65 10.42 5.77
CA VAL A 20 4.88 10.18 4.33
C VAL A 20 4.91 11.51 3.60
N SER A 21 5.89 11.69 2.74
CA SER A 21 6.07 12.91 1.92
C SER A 21 5.87 12.66 0.43
N TYR A 22 5.97 11.41 -0.01
CA TYR A 22 5.81 11.02 -1.41
C TYR A 22 4.86 9.84 -1.56
N ALA A 23 3.92 9.93 -2.49
CA ALA A 23 2.98 8.86 -2.82
C ALA A 23 2.83 8.70 -4.32
N SER A 24 2.86 7.49 -4.82
CA SER A 24 2.63 7.18 -6.23
C SER A 24 1.75 5.93 -6.40
N ALA A 25 0.97 5.92 -7.47
CA ALA A 25 0.11 4.77 -7.80
C ALA A 25 -0.22 4.74 -9.29
N TYR A 26 -0.74 3.62 -9.75
CA TYR A 26 -1.47 3.51 -10.99
C TYR A 26 -2.93 3.16 -10.69
N PRO A 27 -3.93 3.79 -11.38
CA PRO A 27 -5.35 3.57 -11.07
C PRO A 27 -5.76 2.10 -11.22
N GLY A 28 -6.40 1.54 -10.21
CA GLY A 28 -6.88 0.16 -10.23
C GLY A 28 -7.67 -0.19 -8.97
N THR A 29 -8.98 -0.40 -9.11
CA THR A 29 -9.82 -0.87 -7.99
C THR A 29 -9.35 -2.26 -7.51
N PRO A 30 -9.19 -2.47 -6.18
CA PRO A 30 -9.72 -1.67 -5.08
C PRO A 30 -8.74 -0.66 -4.42
N SER A 31 -7.60 -0.33 -5.02
CA SER A 31 -6.55 0.50 -4.40
C SER A 31 -6.54 1.97 -4.85
N THR A 32 -7.39 2.35 -5.81
CA THR A 32 -7.41 3.71 -6.40
C THR A 32 -7.60 4.78 -5.34
N GLU A 33 -8.53 4.59 -4.42
CA GLU A 33 -8.92 5.55 -3.41
C GLU A 33 -7.82 5.83 -2.37
N ILE A 34 -6.77 4.98 -2.29
CA ILE A 34 -5.63 5.25 -1.41
C ILE A 34 -4.93 6.53 -1.85
N LEU A 35 -4.54 6.63 -3.14
CA LEU A 35 -3.85 7.82 -3.64
C LEU A 35 -4.77 9.04 -3.69
N GLU A 36 -6.04 8.86 -4.02
CA GLU A 36 -7.03 9.94 -4.00
C GLU A 36 -7.11 10.57 -2.60
N ASN A 37 -7.16 9.76 -1.55
CA ASN A 37 -7.16 10.25 -0.17
C ASN A 37 -5.83 10.89 0.21
N LEU A 38 -4.69 10.29 -0.18
CA LEU A 38 -3.35 10.86 0.08
C LEU A 38 -3.19 12.24 -0.57
N SER A 39 -3.72 12.45 -1.77
CA SER A 39 -3.65 13.73 -2.48
C SER A 39 -4.39 14.88 -1.79
N THR A 40 -5.25 14.58 -0.81
CA THR A 40 -5.94 15.62 -0.02
C THR A 40 -5.04 16.26 1.05
N TYR A 41 -3.93 15.60 1.43
CA TYR A 41 -2.98 16.12 2.39
C TYR A 41 -1.91 16.96 1.68
N LYS A 42 -1.83 18.25 2.01
CA LYS A 42 -0.93 19.21 1.34
C LYS A 42 0.56 18.92 1.55
N GLU A 43 0.87 18.17 2.61
CA GLU A 43 2.22 17.77 2.98
C GLU A 43 2.75 16.60 2.15
N ILE A 44 1.87 15.91 1.41
CA ILE A 44 2.21 14.74 0.60
C ILE A 44 2.21 15.13 -0.87
N TYR A 45 3.34 14.93 -1.54
CA TYR A 45 3.38 14.96 -2.99
C TYR A 45 2.83 13.65 -3.53
N ALA A 46 1.64 13.69 -4.11
CA ALA A 46 0.93 12.52 -4.63
C ALA A 46 0.77 12.62 -6.15
N GLU A 47 1.19 11.60 -6.89
CA GLU A 47 1.11 11.59 -8.34
C GLU A 47 0.67 10.23 -8.93
N TRP A 48 -0.09 10.28 -10.00
CA TRP A 48 -0.39 9.12 -10.83
C TRP A 48 0.76 8.84 -11.79
N ALA A 49 1.22 7.60 -11.80
CA ALA A 49 2.24 7.14 -12.74
C ALA A 49 1.59 6.51 -14.01
N PRO A 50 2.32 6.41 -15.12
CA PRO A 50 1.81 5.77 -16.34
C PRO A 50 1.62 4.25 -16.22
N ASN A 51 2.24 3.62 -15.25
CA ASN A 51 2.06 2.21 -14.86
C ASN A 51 2.66 1.94 -13.48
N GLU A 52 2.41 0.75 -12.93
CA GLU A 52 2.83 0.37 -11.58
C GLU A 52 4.34 0.23 -11.42
N LYS A 53 5.06 -0.14 -12.49
CA LYS A 53 6.52 -0.19 -12.47
C LYS A 53 7.10 1.20 -12.23
N VAL A 54 6.65 2.19 -13.00
CA VAL A 54 7.09 3.58 -12.83
C VAL A 54 6.68 4.13 -11.47
N ALA A 55 5.46 3.83 -11.01
CA ALA A 55 5.03 4.22 -9.67
C ALA A 55 5.99 3.73 -8.58
N MET A 56 6.37 2.45 -8.65
CA MET A 56 7.30 1.86 -7.69
C MET A 56 8.70 2.43 -7.81
N GLU A 57 9.24 2.58 -9.02
CA GLU A 57 10.57 3.15 -9.25
C GLU A 57 10.67 4.61 -8.75
N SER A 58 9.61 5.40 -8.92
CA SER A 58 9.54 6.77 -8.38
C SER A 58 9.54 6.77 -6.84
N ALA A 59 8.79 5.85 -6.22
CA ALA A 59 8.79 5.70 -4.76
C ALA A 59 10.16 5.21 -4.23
N ILE A 60 10.86 4.35 -4.97
CA ILE A 60 12.25 3.96 -4.69
C ILE A 60 13.15 5.19 -4.70
N GLY A 61 13.05 6.02 -5.74
CA GLY A 61 13.83 7.26 -5.85
C GLY A 61 13.60 8.19 -4.66
N ALA A 62 12.36 8.36 -4.21
CA ALA A 62 12.02 9.13 -3.02
C ALA A 62 12.65 8.54 -1.74
N SER A 63 12.58 7.21 -1.58
CA SER A 63 13.20 6.51 -0.45
C SER A 63 14.73 6.67 -0.44
N VAL A 64 15.38 6.55 -1.59
CA VAL A 64 16.83 6.77 -1.74
C VAL A 64 17.21 8.21 -1.36
N ALA A 65 16.35 9.18 -1.67
CA ALA A 65 16.51 10.58 -1.26
C ALA A 65 16.24 10.83 0.24
N GLY A 66 15.84 9.80 1.00
CA GLY A 66 15.58 9.88 2.44
C GLY A 66 14.14 10.27 2.81
N LEU A 67 13.21 10.25 1.87
CA LEU A 67 11.81 10.55 2.13
C LEU A 67 11.03 9.27 2.46
N ARG A 68 10.11 9.34 3.44
CA ARG A 68 9.10 8.30 3.60
C ARG A 68 8.15 8.32 2.42
N SER A 69 8.01 7.19 1.77
CA SER A 69 7.19 7.06 0.55
C SER A 69 6.23 5.87 0.63
N ILE A 70 5.16 5.94 -0.17
CA ILE A 70 4.17 4.88 -0.32
C ILE A 70 3.85 4.67 -1.79
N VAL A 71 3.71 3.41 -2.18
CA VAL A 71 3.20 3.06 -3.50
C VAL A 71 2.02 2.11 -3.34
N SER A 72 0.94 2.35 -4.08
CA SER A 72 -0.25 1.51 -4.01
C SER A 72 -0.67 1.01 -5.39
N MET A 73 -1.14 -0.24 -5.41
CA MET A 73 -1.62 -0.88 -6.63
C MET A 73 -2.57 -2.03 -6.32
N LYS A 74 -3.38 -2.42 -7.29
CA LYS A 74 -4.15 -3.67 -7.20
C LYS A 74 -3.27 -4.89 -7.47
N HIS A 75 -3.80 -6.08 -7.19
CA HIS A 75 -3.04 -7.33 -7.28
C HIS A 75 -2.36 -7.56 -8.65
N VAL A 76 -3.04 -7.31 -9.77
CA VAL A 76 -2.42 -7.48 -11.11
C VAL A 76 -1.36 -6.44 -11.42
N GLY A 77 -1.41 -5.29 -10.77
CA GLY A 77 -0.37 -4.26 -10.88
C GLY A 77 0.96 -4.72 -10.31
N MET A 78 0.94 -5.61 -9.31
CA MET A 78 2.16 -6.20 -8.75
C MET A 78 2.92 -7.04 -9.79
N ASN A 79 2.24 -7.64 -10.76
CA ASN A 79 2.92 -8.34 -11.85
C ASN A 79 3.77 -7.38 -12.70
N VAL A 80 3.28 -6.16 -12.92
CA VAL A 80 4.01 -5.10 -13.65
C VAL A 80 5.16 -4.54 -12.82
N ALA A 81 4.96 -4.40 -11.52
CA ALA A 81 5.94 -3.88 -10.57
C ALA A 81 6.87 -4.95 -9.99
N ALA A 82 6.80 -6.19 -10.43
CA ALA A 82 7.61 -7.29 -9.88
C ALA A 82 9.13 -7.02 -10.01
N ASP A 83 9.59 -6.53 -11.14
CA ASP A 83 11.01 -6.23 -11.38
C ASP A 83 11.58 -5.24 -10.33
N PRO A 84 11.04 -4.03 -10.17
CA PRO A 84 11.51 -3.13 -9.12
C PRO A 84 11.28 -3.67 -7.70
N LEU A 85 10.21 -4.44 -7.44
CA LEU A 85 9.98 -5.04 -6.13
C LEU A 85 11.13 -5.96 -5.70
N PHE A 86 11.51 -6.90 -6.57
CA PHE A 86 12.61 -7.84 -6.30
C PHE A 86 13.95 -7.14 -6.19
N THR A 87 14.20 -6.14 -7.03
CA THR A 87 15.42 -5.33 -6.96
C THR A 87 15.48 -4.56 -5.64
N TRP A 88 14.39 -3.93 -5.27
CA TRP A 88 14.32 -3.13 -4.05
C TRP A 88 14.45 -3.96 -2.77
N ALA A 89 13.93 -5.18 -2.77
CA ALA A 89 14.09 -6.11 -1.65
C ALA A 89 15.56 -6.36 -1.27
N TYR A 90 16.51 -6.16 -2.20
CA TYR A 90 17.95 -6.28 -1.96
C TYR A 90 18.64 -4.95 -1.66
N MET A 91 18.04 -3.82 -2.02
CA MET A 91 18.68 -2.51 -1.87
C MET A 91 18.55 -1.93 -0.47
N GLY A 92 17.52 -2.32 0.27
CA GLY A 92 17.15 -1.67 1.52
C GLY A 92 16.50 -0.30 1.31
N VAL A 93 16.30 0.45 2.39
CA VAL A 93 15.63 1.75 2.39
C VAL A 93 16.47 2.81 3.11
N ASN A 94 16.53 4.02 2.57
CA ASN A 94 17.13 5.17 3.29
C ASN A 94 16.02 5.97 3.99
N GLY A 95 14.96 6.31 3.29
CA GLY A 95 13.67 6.69 3.88
C GLY A 95 12.72 5.51 3.84
N GLY A 96 11.93 5.30 4.88
CA GLY A 96 10.99 4.17 4.94
C GLY A 96 10.06 4.13 3.72
N ASN A 97 9.81 2.95 3.20
CA ASN A 97 8.84 2.75 2.13
C ASN A 97 7.88 1.61 2.42
N VAL A 98 6.64 1.80 1.99
CA VAL A 98 5.57 0.81 2.10
C VAL A 98 4.96 0.57 0.73
N VAL A 99 4.94 -0.70 0.32
CA VAL A 99 4.18 -1.17 -0.85
C VAL A 99 2.83 -1.69 -0.40
N VAL A 100 1.76 -1.10 -0.92
CA VAL A 100 0.40 -1.53 -0.66
C VAL A 100 -0.16 -2.22 -1.90
N THR A 101 -0.55 -3.48 -1.76
CA THR A 101 -1.26 -4.20 -2.82
C THR A 101 -2.63 -4.62 -2.31
N ALA A 102 -3.66 -4.30 -3.06
CA ALA A 102 -5.02 -4.65 -2.72
C ALA A 102 -5.52 -5.79 -3.61
N ASP A 103 -5.68 -6.96 -3.00
CA ASP A 103 -6.18 -8.14 -3.69
C ASP A 103 -7.69 -8.08 -3.89
N GLU A 104 -8.19 -8.67 -4.96
CA GLU A 104 -9.62 -8.77 -5.27
C GLU A 104 -10.03 -10.24 -5.36
N PRO A 105 -10.39 -10.88 -4.23
CA PRO A 105 -10.86 -12.25 -4.24
C PRO A 105 -12.22 -12.35 -4.94
N GLY A 106 -12.37 -13.39 -5.77
CA GLY A 106 -13.59 -13.60 -6.54
C GLY A 106 -13.61 -12.89 -7.89
N MET A 107 -12.56 -12.22 -8.29
CA MET A 107 -12.36 -11.69 -9.65
C MET A 107 -13.55 -10.89 -10.17
N PHE A 108 -14.08 -9.95 -9.36
CA PHE A 108 -15.30 -9.22 -9.72
C PHE A 108 -15.12 -8.30 -10.92
N SER A 109 -14.00 -7.57 -11.02
CA SER A 109 -13.74 -6.63 -12.12
C SER A 109 -12.33 -6.75 -12.71
N SER A 110 -11.49 -7.59 -12.17
CA SER A 110 -10.13 -7.82 -12.65
C SER A 110 -10.04 -9.00 -13.62
N GLN A 111 -8.96 -9.06 -14.38
CA GLN A 111 -8.71 -10.12 -15.36
C GLN A 111 -8.31 -11.48 -14.76
N ASN A 112 -7.91 -11.51 -13.51
CA ASN A 112 -7.60 -12.74 -12.77
C ASN A 112 -7.82 -12.56 -11.26
N GLU A 113 -7.81 -13.66 -10.53
CA GLU A 113 -7.69 -13.72 -9.08
C GLU A 113 -6.25 -14.07 -8.72
N GLN A 114 -5.64 -13.35 -7.77
CA GLN A 114 -4.23 -13.49 -7.42
C GLN A 114 -4.03 -13.23 -5.94
N ASP A 115 -3.22 -14.08 -5.30
CA ASP A 115 -2.80 -13.92 -3.90
C ASP A 115 -1.40 -13.29 -3.87
N ASN A 116 -1.33 -12.00 -3.61
CA ASN A 116 -0.08 -11.25 -3.60
C ASN A 116 0.80 -11.48 -2.37
N ARG A 117 0.32 -12.23 -1.36
CA ARG A 117 1.17 -12.72 -0.27
C ARG A 117 2.33 -13.56 -0.79
N ASN A 118 2.13 -14.21 -1.94
CA ASN A 118 3.19 -14.99 -2.60
C ASN A 118 4.33 -14.11 -3.12
N TYR A 119 4.08 -12.86 -3.53
CA TYR A 119 5.13 -11.92 -3.91
C TYR A 119 5.99 -11.53 -2.72
N ALA A 120 5.40 -11.17 -1.59
CA ALA A 120 6.15 -10.85 -0.38
C ALA A 120 7.02 -12.03 0.06
N LYS A 121 6.45 -13.25 0.05
CA LYS A 121 7.19 -14.47 0.38
C LYS A 121 8.36 -14.73 -0.58
N ALA A 122 8.12 -14.60 -1.89
CA ALA A 122 9.16 -14.83 -2.91
C ALA A 122 10.28 -13.76 -2.83
N ALA A 123 9.93 -12.51 -2.58
CA ALA A 123 10.88 -11.41 -2.40
C ALA A 123 11.52 -11.39 -1.00
N LYS A 124 11.10 -12.27 -0.08
CA LYS A 124 11.56 -12.34 1.32
C LYS A 124 11.31 -11.05 2.10
N LEU A 125 10.22 -10.37 1.80
CA LEU A 125 9.79 -9.16 2.47
C LEU A 125 8.89 -9.48 3.66
N ALA A 126 9.01 -8.69 4.72
CA ALA A 126 8.04 -8.69 5.80
C ALA A 126 6.70 -8.14 5.28
N MET A 127 5.60 -8.77 5.67
CA MET A 127 4.26 -8.42 5.22
C MET A 127 3.34 -8.23 6.42
N LEU A 128 2.48 -7.21 6.34
CA LEU A 128 1.40 -6.95 7.28
C LEU A 128 0.07 -7.08 6.54
N GLU A 129 -0.91 -7.71 7.20
CA GLU A 129 -2.24 -7.95 6.64
C GLU A 129 -3.30 -7.45 7.64
N PRO A 130 -3.72 -6.18 7.55
CA PRO A 130 -4.71 -5.61 8.46
C PRO A 130 -6.08 -6.25 8.24
N ALA A 131 -6.84 -6.48 9.31
CA ALA A 131 -8.18 -7.07 9.30
C ALA A 131 -9.31 -6.02 9.39
N ASP A 132 -9.01 -4.80 9.79
CA ASP A 132 -9.97 -3.71 9.89
C ASP A 132 -9.31 -2.33 9.65
N SER A 133 -10.13 -1.27 9.63
CA SER A 133 -9.65 0.09 9.36
C SER A 133 -8.72 0.63 10.45
N GLN A 134 -8.86 0.19 11.71
CA GLN A 134 -7.95 0.61 12.77
C GLN A 134 -6.59 -0.04 12.58
N GLU A 135 -6.55 -1.33 12.28
CA GLU A 135 -5.32 -2.04 11.97
C GLU A 135 -4.65 -1.49 10.70
N CYS A 136 -5.41 -1.03 9.69
CA CYS A 136 -4.85 -0.33 8.54
C CYS A 136 -4.02 0.89 8.95
N VAL A 137 -4.53 1.73 9.86
CA VAL A 137 -3.79 2.89 10.37
C VAL A 137 -2.56 2.46 11.16
N ASP A 138 -2.73 1.53 12.09
CA ASP A 138 -1.68 1.15 13.04
C ASP A 138 -0.56 0.37 12.35
N MET A 139 -0.91 -0.55 11.44
CA MET A 139 0.07 -1.36 10.72
C MET A 139 0.86 -0.55 9.69
N VAL A 140 0.24 0.42 9.01
CA VAL A 140 0.99 1.33 8.12
C VAL A 140 2.01 2.12 8.91
N LYS A 141 1.67 2.64 10.09
CA LYS A 141 2.63 3.35 10.96
C LYS A 141 3.75 2.42 11.42
N ALA A 142 3.39 1.23 11.91
CA ALA A 142 4.36 0.23 12.34
C ALA A 142 5.28 -0.22 11.17
N ALA A 143 4.76 -0.25 9.93
CA ALA A 143 5.53 -0.60 8.76
C ALA A 143 6.72 0.34 8.53
N TYR A 144 6.54 1.65 8.69
CA TYR A 144 7.66 2.60 8.58
C TYR A 144 8.68 2.43 9.70
N GLU A 145 8.22 2.24 10.94
CA GLU A 145 9.12 2.03 12.07
C GLU A 145 9.94 0.74 11.92
N LEU A 146 9.31 -0.35 11.47
CA LEU A 146 9.99 -1.62 11.23
C LEU A 146 10.92 -1.53 10.02
N GLY A 147 10.48 -0.93 8.92
CA GLY A 147 11.27 -0.77 7.71
C GLY A 147 12.57 -0.01 7.95
N GLU A 148 12.48 1.12 8.64
CA GLU A 148 13.64 1.93 8.97
C GLU A 148 14.54 1.28 10.02
N LYS A 149 13.98 0.54 10.97
CA LYS A 149 14.74 -0.19 11.99
C LYS A 149 15.58 -1.33 11.42
N PHE A 150 15.05 -2.01 10.40
CA PHE A 150 15.68 -3.21 9.83
C PHE A 150 16.24 -2.97 8.42
N ASP A 151 16.23 -1.72 7.95
CA ASP A 151 16.68 -1.34 6.61
C ASP A 151 16.03 -2.20 5.53
N CYS A 152 14.71 -2.35 5.58
CA CYS A 152 13.97 -3.19 4.65
C CYS A 152 12.68 -2.55 4.15
N LEU A 153 12.32 -2.92 2.92
CA LEU A 153 11.02 -2.63 2.35
C LEU A 153 9.94 -3.41 3.11
N LEU A 154 8.80 -2.76 3.37
CA LEU A 154 7.64 -3.42 3.93
C LEU A 154 6.49 -3.50 2.94
N TYR A 155 5.79 -4.61 3.01
CA TYR A 155 4.68 -4.96 2.14
C TYR A 155 3.39 -5.04 2.95
N THR A 156 2.33 -4.39 2.51
CA THR A 156 1.00 -4.52 3.12
C THR A 156 -0.01 -5.01 2.08
N SER A 157 -0.84 -5.94 2.49
CA SER A 157 -1.90 -6.49 1.65
C SER A 157 -3.24 -6.42 2.40
N PRO A 158 -3.93 -5.27 2.38
CA PRO A 158 -5.27 -5.19 2.93
C PRO A 158 -6.21 -6.09 2.13
N SER A 159 -6.99 -6.91 2.83
CA SER A 159 -7.97 -7.78 2.20
C SER A 159 -9.25 -7.03 1.88
N PRO A 160 -9.82 -7.15 0.66
CA PRO A 160 -11.13 -6.58 0.34
C PRO A 160 -12.29 -7.16 1.16
N ARG A 161 -12.07 -8.24 1.91
CA ARG A 161 -13.06 -8.75 2.88
C ARG A 161 -13.45 -7.69 3.91
N ASP A 162 -12.57 -6.74 4.17
CA ASP A 162 -12.83 -5.65 5.11
C ASP A 162 -13.86 -4.64 4.57
N ARG A 163 -13.96 -4.50 3.23
CA ARG A 163 -15.03 -3.73 2.59
C ARG A 163 -16.40 -4.42 2.66
N GLN A 164 -16.46 -5.77 2.63
CA GLN A 164 -17.73 -6.49 2.70
C GLN A 164 -18.34 -6.47 4.09
N LYS A 165 -17.52 -6.55 5.14
CA LYS A 165 -18.00 -6.49 6.53
C LYS A 165 -18.60 -5.13 6.90
N SER A 166 -18.11 -4.05 6.30
CA SER A 166 -18.62 -2.68 6.57
C SER A 166 -19.92 -2.37 5.80
N ARG A 167 -20.32 -3.20 4.85
CA ARG A 167 -21.53 -3.01 4.02
C ARG A 167 -22.68 -3.96 4.33
N MET A 168 -22.52 -4.92 5.22
CA MET A 168 -23.66 -5.73 5.68
C MET A 168 -24.44 -4.94 6.71
N PRO A 169 -25.69 -4.54 6.42
CA PRO A 169 -26.59 -4.11 7.49
C PRO A 169 -26.80 -5.32 8.40
N SER A 170 -26.64 -5.10 9.69
CA SER A 170 -27.10 -6.04 10.70
C SER A 170 -28.60 -6.18 10.53
N SER A 171 -29.04 -7.14 9.77
CA SER A 171 -30.44 -7.51 9.68
C SER A 171 -30.63 -8.88 10.28
N ALA A 172 -31.36 -8.84 11.40
CA ALA A 172 -32.12 -9.86 12.08
C ALA A 172 -31.34 -11.05 12.64
#